data_4fda9a57e382308a086e572bb8406733
#
_entry.id   4fda9a57e382308a086e572bb8406733
#
_cell.length_a   1.000
_cell.length_b   1.000
_cell.length_c   1.000
_cell.angle_alpha   90.00
_cell.angle_beta   90.00
_cell.angle_gamma   90.00
#
_symmetry.space_group_name_H-M   'P 1'
#
loop_
_entity.id
_entity.type
_entity.pdbx_description
1 polymer ?
#
loop_
_entity_poly.entity_id
_entity_poly.type
_entity_poly.pdbx_seq_one_letter_code
_entity_poly.pdbx_strand_id
1 'polypeptide(L)'
;WNCPNCPDGTSILNNLKETYGERLVVSAVHQGSFAKPKAENNNLDLRTPYGDDLGSKFGLSSWPNAVINRKIGPLGRGDWETKIQECFANTEHLMNISLGAENTQQGLLVSLQVDALKDINEALTVTLFITESDIKGVQNNQGVMIEDYSFQHVLRNNPIVDMPLATTGLKDGDRVSKNYYFTLDKSLNLNNCAVVAFVSNSAGEVLQVNEIEVEN
;
A
#
# COMPACT_ATOMS: atom_id res chain seq x y z
N TRP A 1 4.74 15.74 -4.80
CA TRP A 1 4.24 17.10 -4.56
C TRP A 1 4.09 17.96 -5.83
N ASN A 2 4.96 17.77 -6.81
CA ASN A 2 4.95 18.62 -8.04
C ASN A 2 4.17 17.99 -9.20
N CYS A 3 3.44 16.92 -8.99
CA CYS A 3 2.59 16.28 -9.99
C CYS A 3 1.25 17.02 -10.12
N PRO A 4 0.99 17.73 -11.23
CA PRO A 4 -0.17 18.63 -11.33
C PRO A 4 -1.51 17.90 -11.41
N ASN A 5 -1.52 16.63 -11.79
CA ASN A 5 -2.73 15.81 -11.93
C ASN A 5 -2.91 14.81 -10.76
N CYS A 6 -1.98 14.76 -9.82
CA CYS A 6 -2.07 13.81 -8.70
C CYS A 6 -3.21 14.13 -7.72
N PRO A 7 -3.58 15.41 -7.44
CA PRO A 7 -4.76 15.72 -6.64
C PRO A 7 -6.07 15.16 -7.22
N ASP A 8 -6.23 15.20 -8.54
CA ASP A 8 -7.38 14.59 -9.22
C ASP A 8 -7.40 13.05 -9.02
N GLY A 9 -6.23 12.40 -9.17
CA GLY A 9 -6.10 10.97 -8.85
C GLY A 9 -6.46 10.64 -7.40
N THR A 10 -6.05 11.47 -6.44
CA THR A 10 -6.42 11.33 -5.02
C THR A 10 -7.92 11.44 -4.83
N SER A 11 -8.58 12.39 -5.49
CA SER A 11 -10.04 12.56 -5.43
C SER A 11 -10.78 11.32 -5.94
N ILE A 12 -10.32 10.73 -7.06
CA ILE A 12 -10.89 9.48 -7.59
C ILE A 12 -10.73 8.35 -6.58
N LEU A 13 -9.54 8.18 -5.99
CA LEU A 13 -9.30 7.12 -4.99
C LEU A 13 -10.15 7.29 -3.74
N ASN A 14 -10.37 8.52 -3.26
CA ASN A 14 -11.25 8.79 -2.12
C ASN A 14 -12.69 8.36 -2.41
N ASN A 15 -13.24 8.70 -3.59
CA ASN A 15 -14.58 8.27 -3.99
C ASN A 15 -14.68 6.74 -4.12
N LEU A 16 -13.63 6.08 -4.62
CA LEU A 16 -13.58 4.63 -4.68
C LEU A 16 -13.49 3.98 -3.29
N LYS A 17 -12.71 4.57 -2.36
CA LYS A 17 -12.69 4.11 -0.96
C LYS A 17 -14.05 4.30 -0.27
N GLU A 18 -14.75 5.40 -0.52
CA GLU A 18 -16.14 5.58 -0.02
C GLU A 18 -17.07 4.48 -0.56
N THR A 19 -16.90 4.09 -1.83
CA THR A 19 -17.74 3.08 -2.48
C THR A 19 -17.43 1.66 -2.00
N TYR A 20 -16.16 1.31 -1.86
CA TYR A 20 -15.72 -0.06 -1.59
C TYR A 20 -15.30 -0.31 -0.14
N GLY A 21 -15.14 0.75 0.66
CA GLY A 21 -14.77 0.67 2.08
C GLY A 21 -13.44 -0.07 2.29
N GLU A 22 -13.41 -0.93 3.30
CA GLU A 22 -12.23 -1.73 3.68
C GLU A 22 -11.80 -2.75 2.60
N ARG A 23 -12.66 -3.04 1.62
CA ARG A 23 -12.33 -3.92 0.49
C ARG A 23 -11.30 -3.32 -0.46
N LEU A 24 -11.09 -1.98 -0.43
CA LEU A 24 -10.11 -1.27 -1.23
C LEU A 24 -8.99 -0.73 -0.34
N VAL A 25 -7.84 -1.37 -0.38
CA VAL A 25 -6.62 -0.91 0.31
C VAL A 25 -5.77 -0.12 -0.68
N VAL A 26 -5.35 1.08 -0.29
CA VAL A 26 -4.55 1.99 -1.11
C VAL A 26 -3.19 2.22 -0.45
N SER A 27 -2.13 2.15 -1.24
CA SER A 27 -0.79 2.61 -0.83
C SER A 27 -0.28 3.62 -1.85
N ALA A 28 -0.15 4.88 -1.43
CA ALA A 28 0.32 5.97 -2.27
C ALA A 28 1.86 6.00 -2.29
N VAL A 29 2.44 5.66 -3.43
CA VAL A 29 3.89 5.59 -3.62
C VAL A 29 4.40 6.87 -4.28
N HIS A 30 5.18 7.64 -3.54
CA HIS A 30 5.84 8.84 -4.04
C HIS A 30 7.22 8.47 -4.62
N GLN A 31 7.44 8.70 -5.91
CA GLN A 31 8.69 8.36 -6.57
C GLN A 31 8.98 9.28 -7.78
N GLY A 32 10.18 9.19 -8.34
CA GLY A 32 10.58 9.90 -9.53
C GLY A 32 10.78 11.41 -9.33
N SER A 33 10.87 12.16 -10.45
CA SER A 33 11.25 13.57 -10.44
C SER A 33 10.22 14.51 -9.79
N PHE A 34 8.92 14.18 -9.91
CA PHE A 34 7.85 14.99 -9.31
C PHE A 34 7.74 14.89 -7.79
N ALA A 35 8.36 13.85 -7.19
CA ALA A 35 8.37 13.66 -5.76
C ALA A 35 9.64 14.22 -5.08
N LYS A 36 10.67 14.60 -5.85
CA LYS A 36 11.94 15.10 -5.28
C LYS A 36 11.69 16.33 -4.40
N PRO A 37 12.23 16.33 -3.16
CA PRO A 37 12.11 17.48 -2.26
C PRO A 37 12.80 18.71 -2.87
N LYS A 38 12.25 19.89 -2.57
CA LYS A 38 12.78 21.19 -2.95
C LYS A 38 12.39 22.22 -1.89
N ALA A 39 13.01 23.39 -1.92
CA ALA A 39 12.68 24.48 -0.99
C ALA A 39 11.20 24.88 -1.06
N GLU A 40 10.58 24.84 -2.24
CA GLU A 40 9.17 25.17 -2.47
C GLU A 40 8.19 24.22 -1.77
N ASN A 41 8.59 23.02 -1.45
CA ASN A 41 7.78 22.09 -0.63
C ASN A 41 8.37 21.85 0.77
N ASN A 42 9.10 22.83 1.31
CA ASN A 42 9.75 22.76 2.61
C ASN A 42 10.71 21.56 2.76
N ASN A 43 11.28 21.09 1.66
CA ASN A 43 12.13 19.91 1.56
C ASN A 43 11.47 18.61 2.08
N LEU A 44 10.13 18.54 2.09
CA LEU A 44 9.39 17.33 2.45
C LEU A 44 9.70 16.21 1.45
N ASP A 45 10.26 15.11 1.94
CA ASP A 45 10.54 13.91 1.15
C ASP A 45 9.61 12.76 1.56
N LEU A 46 8.72 12.38 0.66
CA LEU A 46 7.77 11.28 0.83
C LEU A 46 8.19 10.03 0.04
N ARG A 47 9.38 10.06 -0.57
CA ARG A 47 9.90 8.92 -1.33
C ARG A 47 10.48 7.87 -0.41
N THR A 48 10.48 6.64 -0.89
CA THR A 48 11.23 5.53 -0.29
C THR A 48 12.06 4.85 -1.37
N PRO A 49 13.21 4.23 -1.05
CA PRO A 49 13.99 3.44 -2.00
C PRO A 49 13.12 2.36 -2.68
N TYR A 50 12.29 1.70 -1.90
CA TYR A 50 11.39 0.67 -2.43
C TYR A 50 10.32 1.25 -3.37
N GLY A 51 9.88 2.48 -3.16
CA GLY A 51 8.98 3.19 -4.09
C GLY A 51 9.62 3.38 -5.48
N ASP A 52 10.90 3.70 -5.53
CA ASP A 52 11.66 3.81 -6.79
C ASP A 52 11.83 2.41 -7.44
N ASP A 53 12.06 1.35 -6.64
CA ASP A 53 12.10 -0.04 -7.13
C ASP A 53 10.76 -0.48 -7.73
N LEU A 54 9.63 -0.16 -7.07
CA LEU A 54 8.28 -0.42 -7.59
C LEU A 54 8.04 0.34 -8.91
N GLY A 55 8.44 1.61 -8.99
CA GLY A 55 8.36 2.40 -10.20
C GLY A 55 9.10 1.76 -11.37
N SER A 56 10.30 1.25 -11.11
CA SER A 56 11.12 0.53 -12.08
C SER A 56 10.52 -0.83 -12.46
N LYS A 57 10.09 -1.62 -11.46
CA LYS A 57 9.48 -2.94 -11.63
C LYS A 57 8.26 -2.91 -12.54
N PHE A 58 7.40 -1.90 -12.36
CA PHE A 58 6.16 -1.76 -13.14
C PHE A 58 6.28 -0.82 -14.34
N GLY A 59 7.46 -0.31 -14.65
CA GLY A 59 7.70 0.54 -15.82
C GLY A 59 6.94 1.86 -15.79
N LEU A 60 6.80 2.48 -14.60
CA LEU A 60 6.07 3.73 -14.43
C LEU A 60 6.81 4.88 -15.12
N SER A 61 6.13 5.55 -16.07
CA SER A 61 6.68 6.67 -16.84
C SER A 61 5.82 7.93 -16.79
N SER A 62 4.64 7.85 -16.19
CA SER A 62 3.69 8.98 -16.06
C SER A 62 2.98 8.94 -14.72
N TRP A 63 2.43 10.09 -14.27
CA TRP A 63 1.76 10.25 -12.99
C TRP A 63 0.49 11.11 -13.14
N PRO A 64 -0.57 10.80 -12.35
CA PRO A 64 -0.71 9.62 -11.50
C PRO A 64 -0.94 8.35 -12.30
N ASN A 65 -0.47 7.24 -11.75
CA ASN A 65 -0.65 5.91 -12.32
C ASN A 65 -1.00 4.92 -11.20
N ALA A 66 -1.72 3.85 -11.53
CA ALA A 66 -2.03 2.79 -10.57
C ALA A 66 -1.58 1.41 -11.08
N VAL A 67 -1.20 0.56 -10.13
CA VAL A 67 -1.01 -0.88 -10.34
C VAL A 67 -1.92 -1.60 -9.35
N ILE A 68 -2.82 -2.42 -9.85
CA ILE A 68 -3.81 -3.12 -9.03
C ILE A 68 -3.33 -4.56 -8.81
N ASN A 69 -3.30 -4.99 -7.56
CA ASN A 69 -2.90 -6.33 -7.11
C ASN A 69 -1.54 -6.78 -7.66
N ARG A 70 -0.63 -5.84 -7.94
CA ARG A 70 0.68 -6.11 -8.59
C ARG A 70 0.57 -6.85 -9.95
N LYS A 71 -0.62 -6.89 -10.53
CA LYS A 71 -0.96 -7.65 -11.73
C LYS A 71 -1.41 -6.76 -12.89
N ILE A 72 -2.27 -5.79 -12.62
CA ILE A 72 -2.92 -4.98 -13.63
C ILE A 72 -2.34 -3.57 -13.58
N GLY A 73 -1.78 -3.11 -14.67
CA GLY A 73 -1.19 -1.78 -14.79
C GLY A 73 0.19 -1.79 -15.47
N PRO A 74 0.82 -0.63 -15.59
CA PRO A 74 0.38 0.68 -15.09
C PRO A 74 -0.86 1.22 -15.82
N LEU A 75 -1.76 1.83 -15.06
CA LEU A 75 -3.05 2.37 -15.53
C LEU A 75 -3.16 3.87 -15.32
N GLY A 76 -3.58 4.60 -16.36
CA GLY A 76 -4.05 5.96 -16.20
C GLY A 76 -5.35 6.04 -15.37
N ARG A 77 -5.57 7.19 -14.71
CA ARG A 77 -6.68 7.36 -13.76
C ARG A 77 -8.08 7.12 -14.33
N GLY A 78 -8.27 7.28 -15.63
CA GLY A 78 -9.56 7.02 -16.29
C GLY A 78 -10.00 5.55 -16.28
N ASP A 79 -9.06 4.62 -16.07
CA ASP A 79 -9.33 3.19 -16.10
C ASP A 79 -9.45 2.57 -14.68
N TRP A 80 -9.13 3.33 -13.62
CA TRP A 80 -9.00 2.78 -12.26
C TRP A 80 -10.31 2.15 -11.77
N GLU A 81 -11.41 2.87 -11.85
CA GLU A 81 -12.72 2.37 -11.40
C GLU A 81 -13.11 1.08 -12.12
N THR A 82 -13.07 1.08 -13.45
CA THR A 82 -13.43 -0.10 -14.25
C THR A 82 -12.57 -1.31 -13.88
N LYS A 83 -11.25 -1.12 -13.75
CA LYS A 83 -10.34 -2.22 -13.43
C LYS A 83 -10.47 -2.73 -11.99
N ILE A 84 -10.79 -1.85 -11.05
CA ILE A 84 -11.11 -2.26 -9.67
C ILE A 84 -12.41 -3.07 -9.65
N GLN A 85 -13.45 -2.66 -10.38
CA GLN A 85 -14.69 -3.41 -10.50
C GLN A 85 -14.47 -4.80 -11.11
N GLU A 86 -13.68 -4.88 -12.18
CA GLU A 86 -13.30 -6.15 -12.78
C GLU A 86 -12.56 -7.07 -11.79
N CYS A 87 -11.66 -6.52 -10.97
CA CYS A 87 -11.00 -7.29 -9.92
C CYS A 87 -12.00 -7.85 -8.92
N PHE A 88 -12.93 -7.04 -8.40
CA PHE A 88 -13.91 -7.51 -7.44
C PHE A 88 -14.86 -8.58 -8.03
N ALA A 89 -15.17 -8.49 -9.32
CA ALA A 89 -16.05 -9.46 -9.99
C ALA A 89 -15.34 -10.80 -10.28
N ASN A 90 -14.02 -10.80 -10.49
CA ASN A 90 -13.30 -11.95 -11.03
C ASN A 90 -12.24 -12.54 -10.05
N THR A 91 -12.03 -11.94 -8.88
CA THR A 91 -11.07 -12.45 -7.89
C THR A 91 -11.75 -13.43 -6.95
N GLU A 92 -11.20 -14.64 -6.89
CA GLU A 92 -11.64 -15.67 -5.96
C GLU A 92 -11.13 -15.38 -4.55
N HIS A 93 -11.98 -15.57 -3.53
CA HIS A 93 -11.62 -15.42 -2.14
C HIS A 93 -10.96 -16.72 -1.63
N LEU A 94 -9.63 -16.74 -1.62
CA LEU A 94 -8.84 -17.91 -1.30
C LEU A 94 -8.44 -17.99 0.16
N MET A 95 -8.37 -16.86 0.86
CA MET A 95 -7.88 -16.78 2.24
C MET A 95 -8.40 -15.52 2.96
N ASN A 96 -8.42 -15.56 4.28
CA ASN A 96 -8.55 -14.38 5.12
C ASN A 96 -7.19 -13.96 5.68
N ILE A 97 -6.98 -12.64 5.84
CA ILE A 97 -5.85 -12.07 6.56
C ILE A 97 -6.42 -11.31 7.77
N SER A 98 -5.96 -11.69 8.96
CA SER A 98 -6.21 -10.94 10.19
C SER A 98 -4.92 -10.29 10.66
N LEU A 99 -5.01 -9.02 11.06
CA LEU A 99 -3.89 -8.20 11.49
C LEU A 99 -4.14 -7.62 12.88
N GLY A 100 -3.05 -7.50 13.66
CA GLY A 100 -2.94 -6.60 14.81
C GLY A 100 -1.68 -5.76 14.63
N ALA A 101 -1.73 -4.48 15.03
CA ALA A 101 -0.59 -3.57 14.96
C ALA A 101 -0.55 -2.72 16.23
N GLU A 102 0.37 -3.03 17.13
CA GLU A 102 0.47 -2.41 18.45
C GLU A 102 1.82 -1.68 18.61
N ASN A 103 1.77 -0.41 18.99
CA ASN A 103 2.96 0.34 19.35
C ASN A 103 3.37 0.01 20.79
N THR A 104 4.51 -0.66 20.94
CA THR A 104 5.04 -1.08 22.22
C THR A 104 6.29 -0.28 22.60
N GLN A 105 6.75 -0.41 23.84
CA GLN A 105 8.03 0.20 24.28
C GLN A 105 9.25 -0.30 23.48
N GLN A 106 9.14 -1.45 22.81
CA GLN A 106 10.21 -2.08 22.04
C GLN A 106 10.11 -1.79 20.53
N GLY A 107 9.02 -1.15 20.09
CA GLY A 107 8.71 -0.85 18.70
C GLY A 107 7.32 -1.34 18.28
N LEU A 108 7.05 -1.36 16.99
CA LEU A 108 5.80 -1.83 16.43
C LEU A 108 5.76 -3.37 16.41
N LEU A 109 4.80 -3.95 17.14
CA LEU A 109 4.44 -5.37 17.03
C LEU A 109 3.35 -5.52 15.97
N VAL A 110 3.60 -6.34 14.97
CA VAL A 110 2.60 -6.75 13.97
C VAL A 110 2.30 -8.23 14.13
N SER A 111 1.05 -8.54 14.44
CA SER A 111 0.52 -9.91 14.45
C SER A 111 -0.22 -10.18 13.15
N LEU A 112 0.20 -11.20 12.42
CA LEU A 112 -0.39 -11.65 11.16
C LEU A 112 -0.95 -13.05 11.34
N GLN A 113 -2.20 -13.26 10.90
CA GLN A 113 -2.79 -14.59 10.72
C GLN A 113 -3.36 -14.69 9.31
N VAL A 114 -3.07 -15.81 8.66
CA VAL A 114 -3.63 -16.16 7.35
C VAL A 114 -4.38 -17.48 7.50
N ASP A 115 -5.67 -17.48 7.16
CA ASP A 115 -6.55 -18.65 7.18
C ASP A 115 -6.91 -19.01 5.74
N ALA A 116 -6.47 -20.17 5.25
CA ALA A 116 -6.82 -20.67 3.93
C ALA A 116 -8.29 -21.13 3.90
N LEU A 117 -9.04 -20.70 2.90
CA LEU A 117 -10.44 -21.06 2.65
C LEU A 117 -10.60 -22.05 1.49
N LYS A 118 -9.50 -22.33 0.80
CA LYS A 118 -9.40 -23.28 -0.32
C LYS A 118 -7.96 -23.78 -0.43
N ASP A 119 -7.78 -24.86 -1.17
CA ASP A 119 -6.46 -25.36 -1.52
C ASP A 119 -5.73 -24.37 -2.42
N ILE A 120 -4.53 -23.98 -2.02
CA ILE A 120 -3.61 -23.12 -2.79
C ILE A 120 -2.33 -23.92 -3.00
N ASN A 121 -2.09 -24.38 -4.24
CA ASN A 121 -1.02 -25.34 -4.54
C ASN A 121 0.22 -24.67 -5.15
N GLU A 122 0.59 -23.49 -4.65
CA GLU A 122 1.77 -22.74 -5.06
C GLU A 122 2.42 -22.02 -3.87
N ALA A 123 3.70 -21.66 -4.01
CA ALA A 123 4.39 -20.91 -2.97
C ALA A 123 3.74 -19.54 -2.74
N LEU A 124 3.67 -19.16 -1.47
CA LEU A 124 3.10 -17.88 -1.03
C LEU A 124 4.15 -17.05 -0.33
N THR A 125 4.10 -15.75 -0.56
CA THR A 125 4.92 -14.76 0.13
C THR A 125 4.05 -13.73 0.81
N VAL A 126 4.58 -13.09 1.85
CA VAL A 126 3.95 -11.95 2.53
C VAL A 126 4.81 -10.70 2.39
N THR A 127 4.14 -9.56 2.19
CA THR A 127 4.75 -8.23 2.24
C THR A 127 3.99 -7.38 3.25
N LEU A 128 4.74 -6.59 4.03
CA LEU A 128 4.20 -5.60 4.97
C LEU A 128 4.64 -4.20 4.54
N PHE A 129 3.69 -3.27 4.48
CA PHE A 129 3.93 -1.84 4.33
C PHE A 129 3.50 -1.11 5.59
N ILE A 130 4.19 -0.03 5.89
CA ILE A 130 3.74 1.01 6.82
C ILE A 130 3.35 2.21 5.98
N THR A 131 2.10 2.61 6.07
CA THR A 131 1.57 3.81 5.43
C THR A 131 1.28 4.88 6.48
N GLU A 132 1.35 6.14 6.10
CA GLU A 132 1.01 7.29 6.95
C GLU A 132 0.05 8.20 6.20
N SER A 133 -0.99 8.65 6.89
CA SER A 133 -1.99 9.59 6.39
C SER A 133 -1.87 10.93 7.07
N ASP A 134 -2.60 11.94 6.56
CA ASP A 134 -2.65 13.30 7.08
C ASP A 134 -1.29 14.02 7.16
N ILE A 135 -0.34 13.63 6.29
CA ILE A 135 0.92 14.35 6.18
C ILE A 135 0.67 15.68 5.48
N LYS A 136 0.93 16.79 6.18
CA LYS A 136 0.75 18.13 5.64
C LYS A 136 1.94 18.58 4.80
N GLY A 137 1.64 19.20 3.67
CA GLY A 137 2.68 19.72 2.79
C GLY A 137 2.13 20.45 1.57
N VAL A 138 3.03 20.87 0.70
CA VAL A 138 2.70 21.61 -0.51
C VAL A 138 2.43 20.66 -1.67
N GLN A 139 1.37 20.88 -2.42
CA GLN A 139 1.01 20.08 -3.60
C GLN A 139 0.62 20.98 -4.78
N ASN A 140 1.22 20.73 -5.92
CA ASN A 140 0.83 21.35 -7.18
C ASN A 140 -0.51 20.76 -7.69
N ASN A 141 -1.49 21.61 -7.95
CA ASN A 141 -2.74 21.25 -8.59
C ASN A 141 -2.93 22.10 -9.85
N GLN A 142 -2.54 21.55 -11.00
CA GLN A 142 -2.65 22.19 -12.30
C GLN A 142 -2.03 23.61 -12.37
N GLY A 143 -0.89 23.80 -11.70
CA GLY A 143 -0.16 25.06 -11.63
C GLY A 143 -0.52 25.95 -10.44
N VAL A 144 -1.53 25.59 -9.65
CA VAL A 144 -1.86 26.25 -8.39
C VAL A 144 -1.26 25.44 -7.24
N MET A 145 -0.47 26.09 -6.38
CA MET A 145 0.11 25.44 -5.20
C MET A 145 -0.89 25.44 -4.07
N ILE A 146 -1.17 24.26 -3.50
CA ILE A 146 -1.97 24.06 -2.31
C ILE A 146 -0.99 23.93 -1.14
N GLU A 147 -0.91 24.93 -0.28
CA GLU A 147 0.10 25.01 0.79
C GLU A 147 -0.15 24.05 1.96
N ASP A 148 -1.40 23.69 2.21
CA ASP A 148 -1.80 22.81 3.32
C ASP A 148 -2.51 21.54 2.79
N TYR A 149 -1.91 20.92 1.78
CA TYR A 149 -2.42 19.68 1.21
C TYR A 149 -2.19 18.52 2.19
N SER A 150 -3.18 17.64 2.33
CA SER A 150 -3.10 16.45 3.18
C SER A 150 -2.83 15.21 2.33
N PHE A 151 -1.62 14.67 2.41
CA PHE A 151 -1.27 13.42 1.75
C PHE A 151 -1.81 12.23 2.55
N GLN A 152 -2.41 11.26 1.84
CA GLN A 152 -3.07 10.11 2.44
C GLN A 152 -2.41 8.81 1.99
N HIS A 153 -2.41 7.79 2.87
CA HIS A 153 -1.94 6.42 2.58
C HIS A 153 -0.51 6.36 2.02
N VAL A 154 0.36 7.29 2.42
CA VAL A 154 1.72 7.41 1.88
C VAL A 154 2.57 6.24 2.35
N LEU A 155 3.19 5.50 1.43
CA LEU A 155 4.16 4.46 1.77
C LEU A 155 5.38 5.10 2.45
N ARG A 156 5.62 4.74 3.72
CA ARG A 156 6.73 5.27 4.51
C ARG A 156 7.81 4.24 4.80
N ASN A 157 7.42 2.97 4.90
CA ASN A 157 8.33 1.86 5.18
C ASN A 157 7.79 0.55 4.60
N ASN A 158 8.68 -0.38 4.34
CA ASN A 158 8.38 -1.72 3.82
C ASN A 158 9.24 -2.76 4.58
N PRO A 159 8.95 -2.99 5.88
CA PRO A 159 9.83 -3.79 6.74
C PRO A 159 9.95 -5.26 6.30
N ILE A 160 8.98 -5.76 5.55
CA ILE A 160 8.98 -7.10 4.96
C ILE A 160 8.56 -7.01 3.50
N VAL A 161 9.33 -7.64 2.62
CA VAL A 161 9.03 -7.72 1.18
C VAL A 161 9.22 -9.15 0.72
N ASP A 162 8.16 -9.70 0.12
CA ASP A 162 8.12 -11.02 -0.51
C ASP A 162 8.75 -12.14 0.34
N MET A 163 8.57 -12.07 1.68
CA MET A 163 9.06 -13.08 2.63
C MET A 163 8.26 -14.39 2.47
N PRO A 164 8.92 -15.56 2.43
CA PRO A 164 8.21 -16.84 2.35
C PRO A 164 7.21 -17.02 3.49
N LEU A 165 5.93 -17.25 3.14
CA LEU A 165 4.84 -17.55 4.05
C LEU A 165 4.56 -19.07 4.07
N ALA A 166 4.42 -19.66 2.89
CA ALA A 166 4.25 -21.09 2.67
C ALA A 166 4.99 -21.51 1.40
N THR A 167 5.88 -22.49 1.49
CA THR A 167 6.75 -22.89 0.36
C THR A 167 6.07 -23.86 -0.62
N THR A 168 5.03 -24.58 -0.16
CA THR A 168 4.29 -25.59 -0.94
C THR A 168 2.81 -25.27 -1.08
N GLY A 169 2.40 -24.06 -0.66
CA GLY A 169 1.01 -23.65 -0.59
C GLY A 169 0.34 -23.97 0.74
N LEU A 170 -0.99 -23.82 0.78
CA LEU A 170 -1.84 -24.10 1.94
C LEU A 170 -3.02 -24.97 1.53
N LYS A 171 -3.51 -25.81 2.43
CA LYS A 171 -4.76 -26.57 2.26
C LYS A 171 -5.93 -25.80 2.85
N ASP A 172 -7.13 -26.12 2.41
CA ASP A 172 -8.36 -25.63 3.01
C ASP A 172 -8.36 -25.91 4.53
N GLY A 173 -8.61 -24.86 5.31
CA GLY A 173 -8.55 -24.89 6.77
C GLY A 173 -7.17 -24.69 7.39
N ASP A 174 -6.09 -24.66 6.62
CA ASP A 174 -4.75 -24.36 7.15
C ASP A 174 -4.67 -22.93 7.69
N ARG A 175 -3.91 -22.77 8.78
CA ARG A 175 -3.64 -21.49 9.44
C ARG A 175 -2.15 -21.25 9.59
N VAL A 176 -1.70 -20.07 9.19
CA VAL A 176 -0.33 -19.57 9.43
C VAL A 176 -0.40 -18.33 10.29
N SER A 177 0.34 -18.31 11.40
CA SER A 177 0.46 -17.13 12.28
C SER A 177 1.91 -16.72 12.40
N LYS A 178 2.17 -15.41 12.33
CA LYS A 178 3.49 -14.79 12.46
C LYS A 178 3.40 -13.52 13.28
N ASN A 179 4.43 -13.27 14.05
CA ASN A 179 4.63 -12.00 14.77
C ASN A 179 5.92 -11.36 14.29
N TYR A 180 5.87 -10.06 14.05
CA TYR A 180 7.00 -9.26 13.58
C TYR A 180 7.20 -8.07 14.51
N TYR A 181 8.46 -7.74 14.78
CA TYR A 181 8.83 -6.56 15.56
C TYR A 181 9.69 -5.64 14.69
N PHE A 182 9.31 -4.36 14.65
CA PHE A 182 10.00 -3.36 13.86
C PHE A 182 10.32 -2.13 14.69
N THR A 183 11.55 -1.63 14.54
CA THR A 183 11.87 -0.26 14.97
C THR A 183 11.45 0.68 13.85
N LEU A 184 10.55 1.61 14.15
CA LEU A 184 10.10 2.62 13.20
C LEU A 184 10.91 3.91 13.30
N ASP A 185 10.93 4.66 12.20
CA ASP A 185 11.52 5.99 12.18
C ASP A 185 10.70 6.91 13.11
N LYS A 186 11.41 7.66 13.95
CA LYS A 186 10.81 8.61 14.91
C LYS A 186 10.09 9.79 14.25
N SER A 187 10.29 9.99 12.95
CA SER A 187 9.59 11.03 12.20
C SER A 187 8.14 10.66 11.85
N LEU A 188 7.75 9.39 12.01
CA LEU A 188 6.39 8.93 11.76
C LEU A 188 5.43 9.36 12.88
N ASN A 189 4.28 9.88 12.51
CA ASN A 189 3.16 10.05 13.44
C ASN A 189 2.37 8.74 13.51
N LEU A 190 2.65 7.90 14.50
CA LEU A 190 2.05 6.58 14.61
C LEU A 190 0.52 6.60 14.73
N ASN A 191 -0.07 7.69 15.25
CA ASN A 191 -1.54 7.85 15.29
C ASN A 191 -2.17 7.93 13.88
N ASN A 192 -1.37 8.23 12.87
CA ASN A 192 -1.79 8.35 11.48
C ASN A 192 -1.23 7.22 10.61
N CYS A 193 -0.62 6.21 11.24
CA CYS A 193 -0.03 5.08 10.52
C CYS A 193 -0.96 3.89 10.48
N ALA A 194 -0.87 3.15 9.38
CA ALA A 194 -1.49 1.85 9.21
C ALA A 194 -0.47 0.81 8.74
N VAL A 195 -0.73 -0.45 9.10
CA VAL A 195 -0.03 -1.62 8.57
C VAL A 195 -0.88 -2.21 7.46
N VAL A 196 -0.30 -2.32 6.28
CA VAL A 196 -0.88 -3.05 5.14
C VAL A 196 -0.12 -4.35 4.97
N ALA A 197 -0.82 -5.48 5.06
CA ALA A 197 -0.26 -6.80 4.78
C ALA A 197 -0.94 -7.41 3.56
N PHE A 198 -0.15 -7.96 2.64
CA PHE A 198 -0.70 -8.71 1.54
C PHE A 198 0.07 -9.99 1.28
N VAL A 199 -0.67 -11.00 0.84
CA VAL A 199 -0.14 -12.30 0.43
C VAL A 199 -0.13 -12.37 -1.08
N SER A 200 1.02 -12.76 -1.63
CA SER A 200 1.22 -12.89 -3.08
C SER A 200 1.53 -14.33 -3.45
N ASN A 201 1.16 -14.70 -4.68
CA ASN A 201 1.48 -15.97 -5.31
C ASN A 201 2.94 -16.01 -5.83
N SER A 202 3.32 -17.12 -6.45
CA SER A 202 4.66 -17.34 -7.01
C SER A 202 5.02 -16.39 -8.16
N ALA A 203 4.03 -15.79 -8.83
CA ALA A 203 4.22 -14.73 -9.84
C ALA A 203 4.36 -13.32 -9.22
N GLY A 204 4.17 -13.19 -7.91
CA GLY A 204 4.18 -11.91 -7.19
C GLY A 204 2.87 -11.13 -7.29
N GLU A 205 1.79 -11.75 -7.82
CA GLU A 205 0.45 -11.16 -7.86
C GLU A 205 -0.20 -11.25 -6.48
N VAL A 206 -0.85 -10.17 -6.04
CA VAL A 206 -1.54 -10.13 -4.75
C VAL A 206 -2.84 -10.93 -4.82
N LEU A 207 -2.97 -11.91 -3.92
CA LEU A 207 -4.16 -12.75 -3.77
C LEU A 207 -5.13 -12.20 -2.73
N GLN A 208 -4.59 -11.63 -1.64
CA GLN A 208 -5.37 -11.04 -0.56
C GLN A 208 -4.58 -9.94 0.13
N VAL A 209 -5.29 -8.93 0.65
CA VAL A 209 -4.73 -7.79 1.37
C VAL A 209 -5.62 -7.45 2.57
N ASN A 210 -5.01 -6.96 3.63
CA ASN A 210 -5.70 -6.31 4.74
C ASN A 210 -4.90 -5.11 5.26
N GLU A 211 -5.59 -4.14 5.84
CA GLU A 211 -5.03 -2.92 6.43
C GLU A 211 -5.58 -2.76 7.86
N ILE A 212 -4.75 -2.33 8.78
CA ILE A 212 -5.16 -1.98 10.14
C ILE A 212 -4.40 -0.74 10.62
N GLU A 213 -5.07 0.15 11.34
CA GLU A 213 -4.43 1.29 12.01
C GLU A 213 -3.55 0.81 13.16
N VAL A 214 -2.49 1.58 13.45
CA VAL A 214 -1.60 1.30 14.58
C VAL A 214 -2.27 1.71 15.87
N GLU A 215 -2.42 0.77 16.80
CA GLU A 215 -2.91 1.02 18.16
C GLU A 215 -1.76 1.53 19.04
N ASN A 216 -2.01 2.59 19.85
CA ASN A 216 -1.05 3.22 20.77
C ASN A 216 -1.39 2.95 22.23
#